data_514cfec9127b0803efb7f386b5a4a225
#
_entry.id   514cfec9127b0803efb7f386b5a4a225
#
_cell.length_a   1.000
_cell.length_b   1.000
_cell.length_c   1.000
_cell.angle_alpha   90.00
_cell.angle_beta   90.00
_cell.angle_gamma   90.00
#
_symmetry.space_group_name_H-M   'P 1'
#
loop_
_entity.id
_entity.type
_entity.pdbx_description
1 polymer ?
#
loop_
_entity_poly.entity_id
_entity_poly.type
_entity_poly.pdbx_seq_one_letter_code
_entity_poly.pdbx_strand_id
1 'polypeptide(L)'
;MSKYIHTIAAILIAIVATATAQAEIYTLDEARELYKAGKYEEAAPTFQKELKKKPKNGSLNHWYGVCLHYMGNHQEAIKYLQKGVERKVILSNFYLGEVYAALYRFEEAVDAYDAYKSNIEKEKKEPIEGIEQRIATAKMGQKMMRGVEQVQVIDSLVVDSLTFINHYRITPEPGRLLSHEMLPQAFEADSATIAYTPQRGDVIYMANKPNGNYDLCLSNNLLGHDWGALHSISNTLNNEYNQNYPYVLSDGQTLYFAQDGENSFGGYDIFVTMFNSERGDYMLPQNVGMPFNSPYNDYMMVIDEYLNVGWFVTDRNHIPGKLTLYIFIPNETKRVYATDTPHLASLAQLSSIADTWTEDADYSEILEQIAAIKPEERSMRIHEFTFVVCDGRIYTHSSDFSNPEALHYYNQSRSLQRRIDERNARLDSLRAEYAQASLERKSQLENEIRQLENEILKSNESPMMYENRARRAELAFLGINIE
;
A
#
# COMPACT_ATOMS: atom_id res chain seq x y z
N MET A 1 -22.72 -32.05 18.21
CA MET A 1 -21.52 -31.28 17.86
C MET A 1 -20.24 -31.68 18.60
N SER A 2 -20.23 -32.64 19.48
CA SER A 2 -19.04 -33.05 20.29
C SER A 2 -18.16 -34.15 19.66
N LYS A 3 -18.49 -34.72 18.52
CA LYS A 3 -17.71 -35.81 17.89
C LYS A 3 -16.72 -35.36 16.80
N TYR A 4 -16.82 -34.11 16.32
CA TYR A 4 -15.91 -33.60 15.25
C TYR A 4 -14.67 -32.89 15.78
N ILE A 5 -14.69 -32.45 17.06
CA ILE A 5 -13.55 -31.73 17.67
C ILE A 5 -12.38 -32.68 17.99
N HIS A 6 -12.64 -33.96 18.22
CA HIS A 6 -11.60 -34.95 18.55
C HIS A 6 -10.91 -35.53 17.33
N THR A 7 -11.48 -35.41 16.14
CA THR A 7 -10.89 -35.92 14.89
C THR A 7 -9.87 -34.92 14.28
N ILE A 8 -10.09 -33.63 14.50
CA ILE A 8 -9.16 -32.58 14.01
C ILE A 8 -7.91 -32.49 14.88
N ALA A 9 -8.03 -32.69 16.21
CA ALA A 9 -6.88 -32.75 17.12
C ALA A 9 -5.97 -33.96 16.86
N ALA A 10 -6.54 -35.10 16.45
CA ALA A 10 -5.78 -36.30 16.14
C ALA A 10 -5.01 -36.20 14.81
N ILE A 11 -5.49 -35.43 13.83
CA ILE A 11 -4.80 -35.21 12.54
C ILE A 11 -3.65 -34.21 12.69
N LEU A 12 -3.78 -33.17 13.53
CA LEU A 12 -2.69 -32.24 13.82
C LEU A 12 -1.53 -32.87 14.62
N ILE A 13 -1.82 -33.85 15.50
CA ILE A 13 -0.77 -34.58 16.23
C ILE A 13 -0.05 -35.61 15.33
N ALA A 14 -0.70 -36.11 14.29
CA ALA A 14 -0.08 -37.07 13.37
C ALA A 14 0.87 -36.39 12.35
N ILE A 15 0.77 -35.09 12.09
CA ILE A 15 1.65 -34.34 11.17
C ILE A 15 2.94 -33.88 11.88
N VAL A 16 2.93 -33.73 13.20
CA VAL A 16 4.12 -33.36 13.99
C VAL A 16 5.03 -34.57 14.31
N ALA A 17 4.60 -35.79 14.06
CA ALA A 17 5.30 -37.02 14.49
C ALA A 17 6.19 -37.68 13.42
N THR A 18 6.41 -37.08 12.23
CA THR A 18 7.20 -37.74 11.16
C THR A 18 8.26 -36.88 10.51
N ALA A 19 8.90 -35.98 11.24
CA ALA A 19 10.11 -35.31 10.76
C ALA A 19 11.21 -35.27 11.81
N THR A 20 11.55 -36.40 12.42
CA THR A 20 12.93 -36.64 12.82
C THR A 20 13.69 -37.17 11.59
N ALA A 21 13.71 -36.37 10.53
CA ALA A 21 14.76 -36.51 9.55
C ALA A 21 16.05 -36.25 10.33
N GLN A 22 16.86 -37.27 10.49
CA GLN A 22 18.21 -37.21 11.08
C GLN A 22 18.94 -36.19 10.17
N ALA A 23 19.16 -34.98 10.69
CA ALA A 23 19.78 -33.92 9.89
C ALA A 23 21.08 -34.45 9.32
N GLU A 24 21.20 -34.49 8.00
CA GLU A 24 22.40 -34.95 7.32
C GLU A 24 23.58 -34.10 7.80
N ILE A 25 24.59 -34.73 8.37
CA ILE A 25 25.73 -33.99 8.90
C ILE A 25 26.82 -34.05 7.83
N TYR A 26 26.94 -32.92 7.16
CA TYR A 26 27.97 -32.70 6.13
C TYR A 26 29.36 -32.56 6.74
N THR A 27 30.41 -32.67 5.91
CA THR A 27 31.74 -32.20 6.30
C THR A 27 31.75 -30.69 6.52
N LEU A 28 32.77 -30.19 7.22
CA LEU A 28 32.86 -28.74 7.48
C LEU A 28 32.95 -27.90 6.19
N ASP A 29 33.64 -28.44 5.17
CA ASP A 29 33.79 -27.74 3.89
C ASP A 29 32.48 -27.76 3.09
N GLU A 30 31.78 -28.87 3.06
CA GLU A 30 30.42 -28.93 2.47
C GLU A 30 29.44 -27.97 3.18
N ALA A 31 29.45 -27.91 4.52
CA ALA A 31 28.62 -27.00 5.27
C ALA A 31 28.95 -25.51 4.97
N ARG A 32 30.21 -25.18 4.68
CA ARG A 32 30.59 -23.83 4.22
C ARG A 32 30.04 -23.50 2.85
N GLU A 33 30.07 -24.45 1.92
CA GLU A 33 29.48 -24.25 0.59
C GLU A 33 27.95 -24.12 0.67
N LEU A 34 27.27 -24.91 1.51
CA LEU A 34 25.84 -24.75 1.80
C LEU A 34 25.52 -23.36 2.39
N TYR A 35 26.33 -22.92 3.35
CA TYR A 35 26.23 -21.58 3.94
C TYR A 35 26.38 -20.47 2.88
N LYS A 36 27.37 -20.56 2.00
CA LYS A 36 27.57 -19.61 0.90
C LYS A 36 26.39 -19.62 -0.11
N ALA A 37 25.80 -20.81 -0.30
CA ALA A 37 24.63 -20.99 -1.16
C ALA A 37 23.30 -20.55 -0.49
N GLY A 38 23.33 -20.02 0.73
CA GLY A 38 22.13 -19.61 1.47
C GLY A 38 21.32 -20.74 2.07
N LYS A 39 21.83 -21.99 2.05
CA LYS A 39 21.16 -23.17 2.60
C LYS A 39 21.46 -23.33 4.09
N TYR A 40 20.96 -22.38 4.86
CA TYR A 40 21.32 -22.24 6.28
C TYR A 40 20.82 -23.37 7.16
N GLU A 41 19.62 -23.90 6.89
CA GLU A 41 19.04 -25.04 7.62
C GLU A 41 19.88 -26.32 7.45
N GLU A 42 20.41 -26.55 6.25
CA GLU A 42 21.27 -27.71 5.95
C GLU A 42 22.67 -27.54 6.59
N ALA A 43 23.20 -26.33 6.63
CA ALA A 43 24.54 -26.06 7.16
C ALA A 43 24.60 -26.05 8.71
N ALA A 44 23.55 -25.55 9.37
CA ALA A 44 23.51 -25.31 10.80
C ALA A 44 23.88 -26.53 11.67
N PRO A 45 23.39 -27.76 11.43
CA PRO A 45 23.71 -28.93 12.26
C PRO A 45 25.20 -29.25 12.30
N THR A 46 25.89 -29.07 11.17
CA THR A 46 27.34 -29.30 11.09
C THR A 46 28.13 -28.27 11.89
N PHE A 47 27.78 -26.97 11.77
CA PHE A 47 28.40 -25.90 12.57
C PHE A 47 28.16 -26.12 14.06
N GLN A 48 26.95 -26.48 14.47
CA GLN A 48 26.60 -26.76 15.85
C GLN A 48 27.47 -27.96 16.41
N LYS A 49 27.62 -29.04 15.64
CA LYS A 49 28.44 -30.18 16.02
C LYS A 49 29.89 -29.77 16.19
N GLU A 50 30.46 -29.01 15.26
CA GLU A 50 31.85 -28.55 15.35
C GLU A 50 32.07 -27.54 16.50
N LEU A 51 31.06 -26.71 16.83
CA LEU A 51 31.11 -25.84 18.00
C LEU A 51 31.19 -26.58 19.34
N LYS A 52 30.57 -27.77 19.44
CA LYS A 52 30.74 -28.63 20.64
C LYS A 52 32.21 -29.03 20.87
N LYS A 53 32.99 -29.21 19.80
CA LYS A 53 34.41 -29.49 19.87
C LYS A 53 35.28 -28.25 20.04
N LYS A 54 34.90 -27.14 19.43
CA LYS A 54 35.67 -25.90 19.38
C LYS A 54 34.80 -24.67 19.75
N PRO A 55 34.29 -24.57 20.99
CA PRO A 55 33.27 -23.57 21.39
C PRO A 55 33.76 -22.13 21.31
N LYS A 56 35.07 -21.89 21.26
CA LYS A 56 35.68 -20.56 21.17
C LYS A 56 36.11 -20.19 19.74
N ASN A 57 35.80 -20.99 18.74
CA ASN A 57 36.15 -20.67 17.35
C ASN A 57 35.25 -19.56 16.82
N GLY A 58 35.85 -18.40 16.46
CA GLY A 58 35.10 -17.23 16.01
C GLY A 58 34.28 -17.44 14.75
N SER A 59 34.92 -18.07 13.73
CA SER A 59 34.25 -18.31 12.45
C SER A 59 33.07 -19.31 12.58
N LEU A 60 33.21 -20.36 13.37
CA LEU A 60 32.13 -21.31 13.61
C LEU A 60 30.96 -20.63 14.37
N ASN A 61 31.27 -19.80 15.38
CA ASN A 61 30.24 -19.02 16.08
C ASN A 61 29.53 -18.06 15.12
N HIS A 62 30.28 -17.36 14.28
CA HIS A 62 29.72 -16.49 13.26
C HIS A 62 28.78 -17.25 12.31
N TRP A 63 29.24 -18.29 11.64
CA TRP A 63 28.43 -19.04 10.68
C TRP A 63 27.19 -19.65 11.31
N TYR A 64 27.30 -20.23 12.50
CA TYR A 64 26.13 -20.78 13.19
C TYR A 64 25.15 -19.68 13.62
N GLY A 65 25.66 -18.55 14.12
CA GLY A 65 24.82 -17.39 14.47
C GLY A 65 24.06 -16.84 13.25
N VAL A 66 24.72 -16.76 12.08
CA VAL A 66 24.06 -16.35 10.83
C VAL A 66 22.99 -17.38 10.39
N CYS A 67 23.30 -18.67 10.48
CA CYS A 67 22.30 -19.71 10.19
C CYS A 67 21.06 -19.54 11.10
N LEU A 68 21.26 -19.36 12.40
CA LEU A 68 20.17 -19.14 13.36
C LEU A 68 19.32 -17.91 13.00
N HIS A 69 19.96 -16.82 12.57
CA HIS A 69 19.26 -15.61 12.14
C HIS A 69 18.31 -15.91 10.98
N TYR A 70 18.82 -16.54 9.90
CA TYR A 70 17.99 -16.86 8.72
C TYR A 70 16.95 -17.96 8.96
N MET A 71 17.13 -18.76 10.02
CA MET A 71 16.14 -19.71 10.51
C MET A 71 15.08 -19.07 11.44
N GLY A 72 15.11 -17.75 11.65
CA GLY A 72 14.21 -17.03 12.54
C GLY A 72 14.55 -17.10 14.03
N ASN A 73 15.63 -17.80 14.41
CA ASN A 73 16.06 -17.96 15.80
C ASN A 73 16.93 -16.78 16.28
N HIS A 74 16.41 -15.56 16.09
CA HIS A 74 17.14 -14.31 16.29
C HIS A 74 17.70 -14.16 17.70
N GLN A 75 16.91 -14.47 18.72
CA GLN A 75 17.36 -14.34 20.11
C GLN A 75 18.56 -15.26 20.45
N GLU A 76 18.58 -16.47 19.90
CA GLU A 76 19.68 -17.40 20.09
C GLU A 76 20.93 -16.99 19.27
N ALA A 77 20.72 -16.42 18.06
CA ALA A 77 21.79 -15.95 17.19
C ALA A 77 22.71 -14.95 17.85
N ILE A 78 22.17 -14.03 18.69
CA ILE A 78 22.92 -12.99 19.41
C ILE A 78 24.13 -13.60 20.14
N LYS A 79 23.89 -14.64 20.92
CA LYS A 79 24.91 -15.31 21.72
C LYS A 79 26.12 -15.77 20.91
N TYR A 80 25.86 -16.30 19.71
CA TYR A 80 26.93 -16.84 18.85
C TYR A 80 27.61 -15.70 18.07
N LEU A 81 26.87 -14.74 17.58
CA LEU A 81 27.43 -13.59 16.88
C LEU A 81 28.30 -12.73 17.81
N GLN A 82 27.90 -12.53 19.06
CA GLN A 82 28.72 -11.84 20.07
C GLN A 82 30.06 -12.55 20.28
N LYS A 83 30.08 -13.89 20.37
CA LYS A 83 31.33 -14.64 20.43
C LYS A 83 32.18 -14.49 19.16
N GLY A 84 31.53 -14.34 18.00
CA GLY A 84 32.21 -14.00 16.74
C GLY A 84 32.92 -12.64 16.85
N VAL A 85 32.24 -11.62 17.38
CA VAL A 85 32.82 -10.28 17.62
C VAL A 85 33.99 -10.33 18.60
N GLU A 86 33.85 -11.03 19.73
CA GLU A 86 34.95 -11.24 20.72
C GLU A 86 36.20 -11.88 20.06
N ARG A 87 36.00 -12.67 19.00
CA ARG A 87 37.07 -13.32 18.23
C ARG A 87 37.45 -12.54 16.97
N LYS A 88 37.08 -11.26 16.89
CA LYS A 88 37.42 -10.32 15.81
C LYS A 88 36.90 -10.74 14.42
N VAL A 89 35.78 -11.46 14.35
CA VAL A 89 35.08 -11.71 13.09
C VAL A 89 34.23 -10.49 12.79
N ILE A 90 34.73 -9.59 11.94
CA ILE A 90 34.12 -8.27 11.66
C ILE A 90 32.67 -8.39 11.18
N LEU A 91 32.40 -9.35 10.29
CA LEU A 91 31.03 -9.59 9.77
C LEU A 91 30.02 -9.97 10.85
N SER A 92 30.47 -10.43 12.03
CA SER A 92 29.56 -10.69 13.15
C SER A 92 28.88 -9.42 13.66
N ASN A 93 29.54 -8.25 13.58
CA ASN A 93 28.89 -6.97 13.93
C ASN A 93 27.77 -6.63 12.95
N PHE A 94 27.99 -6.84 11.63
CA PHE A 94 26.95 -6.61 10.64
C PHE A 94 25.71 -7.47 10.93
N TYR A 95 25.92 -8.79 11.11
CA TYR A 95 24.79 -9.68 11.40
C TYR A 95 24.18 -9.49 12.80
N LEU A 96 24.91 -8.98 13.76
CA LEU A 96 24.30 -8.50 15.02
C LEU A 96 23.35 -7.34 14.76
N GLY A 97 23.74 -6.39 13.89
CA GLY A 97 22.85 -5.32 13.46
C GLY A 97 21.56 -5.86 12.82
N GLU A 98 21.67 -6.81 11.90
CA GLU A 98 20.50 -7.46 11.27
C GLU A 98 19.60 -8.16 12.33
N VAL A 99 20.20 -8.91 13.25
CA VAL A 99 19.46 -9.61 14.32
C VAL A 99 18.78 -8.62 15.28
N TYR A 100 19.48 -7.58 15.69
CA TYR A 100 18.89 -6.57 16.57
C TYR A 100 17.77 -5.78 15.89
N ALA A 101 17.94 -5.43 14.60
CA ALA A 101 16.90 -4.78 13.81
C ALA A 101 15.65 -5.67 13.69
N ALA A 102 15.83 -6.98 13.40
CA ALA A 102 14.74 -7.94 13.34
C ALA A 102 13.99 -8.10 14.67
N LEU A 103 14.65 -7.85 15.79
CA LEU A 103 14.08 -7.86 17.14
C LEU A 103 13.57 -6.48 17.60
N TYR A 104 13.56 -5.46 16.75
CA TYR A 104 13.22 -4.07 17.07
C TYR A 104 14.08 -3.45 18.19
N ARG A 105 15.29 -3.98 18.36
CA ARG A 105 16.33 -3.46 19.23
C ARG A 105 17.21 -2.49 18.44
N PHE A 106 16.61 -1.41 17.97
CA PHE A 106 17.23 -0.52 16.99
C PHE A 106 18.43 0.26 17.51
N GLU A 107 18.52 0.56 18.80
CA GLU A 107 19.68 1.19 19.39
C GLU A 107 20.90 0.29 19.26
N GLU A 108 20.76 -0.98 19.69
CA GLU A 108 21.84 -1.97 19.54
C GLU A 108 22.14 -2.31 18.08
N ALA A 109 21.14 -2.23 17.20
CA ALA A 109 21.35 -2.41 15.77
C ALA A 109 22.26 -1.31 15.20
N VAL A 110 22.01 -0.03 15.54
CA VAL A 110 22.85 1.10 15.14
C VAL A 110 24.28 0.92 15.66
N ASP A 111 24.44 0.59 16.93
CA ASP A 111 25.75 0.38 17.55
C ASP A 111 26.54 -0.75 16.83
N ALA A 112 25.85 -1.84 16.50
CA ALA A 112 26.46 -2.97 15.82
C ALA A 112 26.87 -2.64 14.37
N TYR A 113 26.04 -1.93 13.62
CA TYR A 113 26.37 -1.47 12.26
C TYR A 113 27.51 -0.44 12.27
N ASP A 114 27.50 0.51 13.18
CA ASP A 114 28.57 1.50 13.32
C ASP A 114 29.90 0.84 13.72
N ALA A 115 29.88 -0.18 14.60
CA ALA A 115 31.04 -0.99 14.93
C ALA A 115 31.55 -1.78 13.70
N TYR A 116 30.66 -2.35 12.90
CA TYR A 116 31.00 -3.01 11.63
C TYR A 116 31.72 -2.02 10.69
N LYS A 117 31.11 -0.86 10.43
CA LYS A 117 31.64 0.16 9.53
C LYS A 117 33.03 0.64 9.98
N SER A 118 33.18 1.00 11.25
CA SER A 118 34.47 1.42 11.80
C SER A 118 35.57 0.35 11.67
N ASN A 119 35.23 -0.92 11.82
CA ASN A 119 36.21 -2.01 11.68
C ASN A 119 36.60 -2.26 10.21
N ILE A 120 35.67 -2.16 9.28
CA ILE A 120 35.93 -2.28 7.83
C ILE A 120 36.83 -1.13 7.35
N GLU A 121 36.56 0.11 7.78
CA GLU A 121 37.37 1.28 7.47
C GLU A 121 38.83 1.12 7.94
N LYS A 122 39.03 0.60 9.16
CA LYS A 122 40.40 0.31 9.69
C LYS A 122 41.15 -0.73 8.85
N GLU A 123 40.42 -1.71 8.29
CA GLU A 123 41.00 -2.71 7.38
C GLU A 123 41.15 -2.19 5.95
N LYS A 124 40.70 -0.97 5.65
CA LYS A 124 40.69 -0.37 4.29
C LYS A 124 39.95 -1.24 3.28
N LYS A 125 38.86 -1.85 3.68
CA LYS A 125 37.98 -2.67 2.85
C LYS A 125 36.70 -1.90 2.55
N GLU A 126 36.06 -2.27 1.43
CA GLU A 126 34.72 -1.75 1.11
C GLU A 126 33.68 -2.39 2.04
N PRO A 127 32.74 -1.60 2.58
CA PRO A 127 31.64 -2.11 3.37
C PRO A 127 30.65 -2.88 2.49
N ILE A 128 29.78 -3.68 3.13
CA ILE A 128 28.64 -4.32 2.44
C ILE A 128 27.74 -3.23 1.85
N GLU A 129 27.31 -3.46 0.63
CA GLU A 129 26.37 -2.58 -0.06
C GLU A 129 25.10 -2.34 0.75
N GLY A 130 24.62 -1.10 0.78
CA GLY A 130 23.42 -0.72 1.51
C GLY A 130 23.58 -0.58 3.02
N ILE A 131 24.81 -0.58 3.58
CA ILE A 131 25.02 -0.40 5.04
C ILE A 131 24.49 0.94 5.55
N GLU A 132 24.63 2.02 4.77
CA GLU A 132 24.14 3.34 5.15
C GLU A 132 22.61 3.35 5.24
N GLN A 133 21.95 2.68 4.31
CA GLN A 133 20.49 2.54 4.35
C GLN A 133 20.03 1.74 5.58
N ARG A 134 20.72 0.66 5.94
CA ARG A 134 20.44 -0.11 7.17
C ARG A 134 20.59 0.71 8.43
N ILE A 135 21.65 1.52 8.50
CA ILE A 135 21.87 2.46 9.61
C ILE A 135 20.75 3.51 9.65
N ALA A 136 20.37 4.07 8.51
CA ALA A 136 19.29 5.05 8.43
C ALA A 136 17.94 4.44 8.87
N THR A 137 17.60 3.26 8.39
CA THR A 137 16.41 2.51 8.80
C THR A 137 16.43 2.20 10.31
N ALA A 138 17.56 1.74 10.86
CA ALA A 138 17.67 1.47 12.29
C ALA A 138 17.52 2.75 13.14
N LYS A 139 18.09 3.87 12.70
CA LYS A 139 17.91 5.18 13.37
C LYS A 139 16.46 5.67 13.31
N MET A 140 15.77 5.45 12.18
CA MET A 140 14.34 5.73 12.07
C MET A 140 13.54 4.85 13.04
N GLY A 141 13.81 3.54 13.05
CA GLY A 141 13.19 2.61 13.99
C GLY A 141 13.40 3.02 15.45
N GLN A 142 14.61 3.43 15.84
CA GLN A 142 14.91 3.96 17.18
C GLN A 142 14.03 5.20 17.51
N LYS A 143 13.82 6.10 16.55
CA LYS A 143 12.93 7.25 16.72
C LYS A 143 11.47 6.81 16.86
N MET A 144 11.00 5.88 16.03
CA MET A 144 9.62 5.39 16.04
C MET A 144 9.27 4.61 17.31
N MET A 145 10.22 3.86 17.88
CA MET A 145 10.03 3.15 19.15
C MET A 145 9.65 4.07 20.33
N ARG A 146 9.94 5.36 20.25
CA ARG A 146 9.52 6.36 21.25
C ARG A 146 8.06 6.79 21.10
N GLY A 147 7.41 6.41 20.01
CA GLY A 147 6.05 6.81 19.66
C GLY A 147 5.15 5.64 19.32
N VAL A 148 5.42 4.43 19.83
CA VAL A 148 4.58 3.25 19.62
C VAL A 148 3.19 3.51 20.18
N GLU A 149 2.19 3.48 19.32
CA GLU A 149 0.81 3.78 19.69
C GLU A 149 0.16 2.65 20.48
N GLN A 150 -0.57 3.01 21.51
CA GLN A 150 -1.41 2.09 22.28
C GLN A 150 -2.70 1.83 21.52
N VAL A 151 -2.65 0.92 20.58
CA VAL A 151 -3.81 0.51 19.78
C VAL A 151 -4.20 -0.92 20.10
N GLN A 152 -5.50 -1.20 20.15
CA GLN A 152 -6.01 -2.55 20.34
C GLN A 152 -6.22 -3.18 18.97
N VAL A 153 -5.40 -4.16 18.63
CA VAL A 153 -5.55 -4.96 17.41
C VAL A 153 -6.40 -6.17 17.73
N ILE A 154 -7.60 -6.23 17.16
CA ILE A 154 -8.64 -7.17 17.58
C ILE A 154 -8.66 -8.45 16.76
N ASP A 155 -8.16 -8.42 15.52
CA ASP A 155 -8.06 -9.60 14.64
C ASP A 155 -6.99 -9.40 13.56
N SER A 156 -6.61 -10.51 12.92
CA SER A 156 -5.70 -10.49 11.77
C SER A 156 -6.01 -11.62 10.78
N LEU A 157 -5.87 -11.32 9.50
CA LEU A 157 -6.17 -12.23 8.39
C LEU A 157 -4.99 -12.29 7.42
N VAL A 158 -4.56 -13.49 7.07
CA VAL A 158 -3.59 -13.66 5.96
C VAL A 158 -4.37 -13.72 4.65
N VAL A 159 -4.11 -12.76 3.77
CA VAL A 159 -4.85 -12.53 2.53
C VAL A 159 -3.93 -12.60 1.32
N ASP A 160 -4.48 -12.82 0.14
CA ASP A 160 -3.72 -12.77 -1.11
C ASP A 160 -3.38 -11.34 -1.49
N SER A 161 -2.14 -11.11 -1.93
CA SER A 161 -1.65 -9.77 -2.27
C SER A 161 -2.36 -9.10 -3.45
N LEU A 162 -2.98 -9.87 -4.35
CA LEU A 162 -3.71 -9.34 -5.49
C LEU A 162 -5.18 -9.04 -5.16
N THR A 163 -5.72 -9.64 -4.10
CA THR A 163 -7.15 -9.57 -3.78
C THR A 163 -7.45 -9.07 -2.37
N PHE A 164 -6.45 -8.55 -1.67
CA PHE A 164 -6.58 -8.13 -0.27
C PHE A 164 -7.68 -7.08 -0.04
N ILE A 165 -7.93 -6.21 -1.01
CA ILE A 165 -9.00 -5.22 -0.98
C ILE A 165 -10.39 -5.85 -0.70
N ASN A 166 -10.59 -7.10 -1.09
CA ASN A 166 -11.87 -7.81 -0.92
C ASN A 166 -12.16 -8.20 0.53
N HIS A 167 -11.19 -8.07 1.39
CA HIS A 167 -11.28 -8.45 2.80
C HIS A 167 -11.59 -7.26 3.72
N TYR A 168 -11.53 -6.03 3.22
CA TYR A 168 -12.05 -4.86 3.94
C TYR A 168 -13.58 -4.97 4.05
N ARG A 169 -14.09 -4.93 5.27
CA ARG A 169 -15.51 -4.99 5.61
C ARG A 169 -15.93 -3.65 6.18
N ILE A 170 -16.05 -2.65 5.31
CA ILE A 170 -16.46 -1.29 5.69
C ILE A 170 -17.95 -1.11 5.45
N THR A 171 -18.59 -0.31 6.29
CA THR A 171 -19.98 0.11 6.09
C THR A 171 -20.08 1.06 4.88
N PRO A 172 -21.28 1.34 4.36
CA PRO A 172 -21.45 2.28 3.24
C PRO A 172 -21.12 3.75 3.58
N GLU A 173 -21.15 4.11 4.86
CA GLU A 173 -21.02 5.50 5.31
C GLU A 173 -19.65 6.11 4.99
N PRO A 174 -18.51 5.44 5.22
CA PRO A 174 -17.22 5.96 4.80
C PRO A 174 -17.03 6.03 3.28
N GLY A 175 -17.86 5.33 2.52
CA GLY A 175 -17.67 5.15 1.08
C GLY A 175 -17.16 3.76 0.72
N ARG A 176 -16.42 3.63 -0.38
CA ARG A 176 -16.00 2.31 -0.88
C ARG A 176 -14.63 2.32 -1.52
N LEU A 177 -14.01 1.14 -1.46
CA LEU A 177 -12.76 0.83 -2.16
C LEU A 177 -13.07 0.23 -3.53
N LEU A 178 -12.31 0.60 -4.54
CA LEU A 178 -12.52 0.23 -5.92
C LEU A 178 -11.27 -0.45 -6.45
N SER A 179 -11.43 -1.63 -7.05
CA SER A 179 -10.37 -2.25 -7.84
C SER A 179 -10.28 -1.59 -9.22
N HIS A 180 -9.14 -1.77 -9.91
CA HIS A 180 -8.95 -1.25 -11.27
C HIS A 180 -10.07 -1.62 -12.25
N GLU A 181 -10.67 -2.82 -12.10
CA GLU A 181 -11.78 -3.29 -12.94
C GLU A 181 -13.07 -2.46 -12.79
N MET A 182 -13.20 -1.76 -11.65
CA MET A 182 -14.36 -0.93 -11.34
C MET A 182 -14.17 0.53 -11.80
N LEU A 183 -12.96 0.90 -12.24
CA LEU A 183 -12.63 2.26 -12.66
C LEU A 183 -12.95 2.49 -14.13
N PRO A 184 -13.26 3.73 -14.54
CA PRO A 184 -13.39 4.10 -15.94
C PRO A 184 -12.13 3.75 -16.74
N GLN A 185 -12.28 3.17 -17.93
CA GLN A 185 -11.15 2.81 -18.81
C GLN A 185 -10.25 4.01 -19.13
N ALA A 186 -10.83 5.21 -19.19
CA ALA A 186 -10.10 6.45 -19.46
C ALA A 186 -9.05 6.79 -18.40
N PHE A 187 -9.07 6.14 -17.23
CA PHE A 187 -8.09 6.35 -16.17
C PHE A 187 -6.82 5.52 -16.35
N GLU A 188 -6.82 4.55 -17.29
CA GLU A 188 -5.67 3.69 -17.62
C GLU A 188 -5.05 3.05 -16.36
N ALA A 189 -5.93 2.63 -15.43
CA ALA A 189 -5.53 2.03 -14.17
C ALA A 189 -4.88 0.66 -14.39
N ASP A 190 -3.76 0.40 -13.75
CA ASP A 190 -3.12 -0.91 -13.77
C ASP A 190 -3.75 -1.88 -12.74
N SER A 191 -3.40 -3.16 -12.82
CA SER A 191 -3.97 -4.21 -11.95
C SER A 191 -3.66 -4.04 -10.47
N ALA A 192 -2.69 -3.21 -10.12
CA ALA A 192 -2.32 -2.90 -8.73
C ALA A 192 -3.03 -1.64 -8.22
N THR A 193 -3.73 -0.91 -9.08
CA THR A 193 -4.43 0.32 -8.71
C THR A 193 -5.62 0.00 -7.81
N ILE A 194 -5.63 0.63 -6.64
CA ILE A 194 -6.77 0.69 -5.73
C ILE A 194 -7.18 2.14 -5.61
N ALA A 195 -8.48 2.38 -5.73
CA ALA A 195 -9.05 3.69 -5.58
C ALA A 195 -10.07 3.72 -4.44
N TYR A 196 -10.40 4.92 -4.01
CA TYR A 196 -11.40 5.18 -3.01
C TYR A 196 -12.41 6.22 -3.51
N THR A 197 -13.67 6.04 -3.17
CA THR A 197 -14.72 7.05 -3.39
C THR A 197 -15.55 7.21 -2.12
N PRO A 198 -15.82 8.44 -1.65
CA PRO A 198 -16.72 8.70 -0.53
C PRO A 198 -18.15 8.19 -0.81
N GLN A 199 -18.98 8.12 0.22
CA GLN A 199 -20.37 7.70 0.12
C GLN A 199 -21.15 8.42 -0.98
N ARG A 200 -20.91 9.73 -1.18
CA ARG A 200 -21.57 10.52 -2.23
C ARG A 200 -21.24 10.09 -3.64
N GLY A 201 -20.10 9.42 -3.85
CA GLY A 201 -19.67 8.96 -5.16
C GLY A 201 -19.39 10.08 -6.17
N ASP A 202 -19.08 11.28 -5.68
CA ASP A 202 -18.84 12.48 -6.49
C ASP A 202 -17.35 12.74 -6.81
N VAL A 203 -16.47 12.00 -6.19
CA VAL A 203 -15.01 12.05 -6.43
C VAL A 203 -14.40 10.66 -6.32
N ILE A 204 -13.41 10.38 -7.15
CA ILE A 204 -12.53 9.20 -7.04
C ILE A 204 -11.13 9.69 -6.68
N TYR A 205 -10.56 9.11 -5.63
CA TYR A 205 -9.15 9.24 -5.27
C TYR A 205 -8.42 7.97 -5.68
N MET A 206 -7.31 8.10 -6.37
CA MET A 206 -6.49 6.97 -6.81
C MET A 206 -5.03 7.39 -6.98
N ALA A 207 -4.16 6.44 -7.30
CA ALA A 207 -2.82 6.74 -7.79
C ALA A 207 -2.72 6.42 -9.28
N ASN A 208 -1.95 7.22 -10.01
CA ASN A 208 -1.61 7.01 -11.41
C ASN A 208 -0.12 7.25 -11.64
N LYS A 209 0.43 6.82 -12.78
CA LYS A 209 1.86 6.90 -13.12
C LYS A 209 2.13 7.90 -14.25
N PRO A 210 1.95 9.21 -14.06
CA PRO A 210 2.19 10.18 -15.13
C PRO A 210 3.66 10.26 -15.55
N ASN A 211 4.60 10.04 -14.63
CA ASN A 211 6.03 10.17 -14.82
C ASN A 211 6.82 8.89 -14.46
N GLY A 212 6.16 7.75 -14.35
CA GLY A 212 6.77 6.45 -14.05
C GLY A 212 6.70 6.02 -12.58
N ASN A 213 6.51 6.94 -11.64
CA ASN A 213 6.16 6.69 -10.23
C ASN A 213 4.66 6.92 -10.01
N TYR A 214 4.12 6.35 -8.94
CA TYR A 214 2.74 6.58 -8.55
C TYR A 214 2.58 7.94 -7.88
N ASP A 215 1.70 8.77 -8.43
CA ASP A 215 1.27 10.05 -7.88
C ASP A 215 -0.20 9.98 -7.49
N LEU A 216 -0.57 10.58 -6.36
CA LEU A 216 -1.97 10.71 -5.93
C LEU A 216 -2.71 11.67 -6.87
N CYS A 217 -3.85 11.22 -7.34
CA CYS A 217 -4.73 12.01 -8.21
C CYS A 217 -6.18 11.80 -7.84
N LEU A 218 -7.02 12.68 -8.34
CA LEU A 218 -8.45 12.58 -8.20
C LEU A 218 -9.17 12.92 -9.50
N SER A 219 -10.39 12.45 -9.62
CA SER A 219 -11.34 12.86 -10.65
C SER A 219 -12.69 13.16 -10.01
N ASN A 220 -13.34 14.22 -10.47
CA ASN A 220 -14.69 14.56 -10.03
C ASN A 220 -15.74 14.03 -11.02
N ASN A 221 -16.88 13.63 -10.47
CA ASN A 221 -18.05 13.29 -11.27
C ASN A 221 -18.64 14.57 -11.84
N LEU A 222 -18.79 14.60 -13.15
CA LEU A 222 -19.35 15.74 -13.87
C LEU A 222 -20.89 15.64 -13.95
N LEU A 223 -21.53 16.74 -14.25
CA LEU A 223 -22.97 16.77 -14.55
C LEU A 223 -23.25 15.83 -15.73
N GLY A 224 -24.04 14.78 -15.51
CA GLY A 224 -24.32 13.73 -16.51
C GLY A 224 -23.63 12.39 -16.20
N HIS A 225 -23.02 12.27 -15.03
CA HIS A 225 -22.32 11.06 -14.53
C HIS A 225 -21.06 10.67 -15.31
N ASP A 226 -20.48 11.58 -16.06
CA ASP A 226 -19.17 11.42 -16.65
C ASP A 226 -18.08 11.80 -15.66
N TRP A 227 -16.95 11.11 -15.72
CA TRP A 227 -15.78 11.42 -14.92
C TRP A 227 -14.89 12.43 -15.65
N GLY A 228 -14.44 13.45 -14.92
CA GLY A 228 -13.45 14.41 -15.41
C GLY A 228 -12.09 13.76 -15.65
N ALA A 229 -11.17 14.53 -16.22
CA ALA A 229 -9.77 14.10 -16.33
C ALA A 229 -9.17 13.90 -14.92
N LEU A 230 -8.24 12.94 -14.81
CA LEU A 230 -7.42 12.81 -13.61
C LEU A 230 -6.51 14.03 -13.46
N HIS A 231 -6.43 14.58 -12.27
CA HIS A 231 -5.50 15.64 -11.94
C HIS A 231 -4.82 15.40 -10.60
N SER A 232 -3.61 15.89 -10.47
CA SER A 232 -2.83 15.77 -9.23
C SER A 232 -3.60 16.31 -8.05
N ILE A 233 -3.59 15.59 -6.95
CA ILE A 233 -4.27 16.01 -5.72
C ILE A 233 -3.51 17.17 -5.06
N SER A 234 -2.18 17.16 -5.11
CA SER A 234 -1.31 18.16 -4.50
C SER A 234 0.13 18.00 -4.98
N ASN A 235 0.81 19.11 -5.21
CA ASN A 235 2.25 19.12 -5.44
C ASN A 235 3.07 19.04 -4.14
N THR A 236 2.42 19.22 -2.99
CA THR A 236 3.06 19.06 -1.66
C THR A 236 3.18 17.57 -1.31
N LEU A 237 2.25 16.74 -1.77
CA LEU A 237 2.23 15.31 -1.50
C LEU A 237 2.99 14.51 -2.55
N ASN A 238 2.73 14.79 -3.83
CA ASN A 238 3.38 14.09 -4.93
C ASN A 238 4.83 14.56 -5.10
N ASN A 239 5.75 13.63 -5.15
CA ASN A 239 7.19 13.87 -5.25
C ASN A 239 7.87 12.80 -6.13
N GLU A 240 9.18 12.66 -6.04
CA GLU A 240 9.98 11.70 -6.84
C GLU A 240 9.81 10.23 -6.43
N TYR A 241 9.13 9.96 -5.31
CA TYR A 241 8.83 8.62 -4.83
C TYR A 241 7.41 8.18 -5.21
N ASN A 242 7.01 6.98 -4.81
CA ASN A 242 5.66 6.50 -5.06
C ASN A 242 4.70 6.92 -3.92
N GLN A 243 3.57 7.49 -4.27
CA GLN A 243 2.43 7.73 -3.37
C GLN A 243 1.24 6.93 -3.87
N ASN A 244 0.67 6.06 -3.03
CA ASN A 244 -0.39 5.12 -3.43
C ASN A 244 -1.42 4.91 -2.31
N TYR A 245 -2.46 4.15 -2.58
CA TYR A 245 -3.50 3.70 -1.64
C TYR A 245 -4.18 4.83 -0.86
N PRO A 246 -4.75 5.84 -1.54
CA PRO A 246 -5.41 6.95 -0.87
C PRO A 246 -6.72 6.51 -0.19
N TYR A 247 -6.95 7.03 1.00
CA TYR A 247 -8.20 6.91 1.73
C TYR A 247 -8.51 8.21 2.49
N VAL A 248 -9.69 8.77 2.30
CA VAL A 248 -10.09 10.04 2.94
C VAL A 248 -11.17 9.75 3.99
N LEU A 249 -11.02 10.31 5.19
CA LEU A 249 -12.02 10.20 6.24
C LEU A 249 -13.33 10.92 5.87
N SER A 250 -14.39 10.67 6.63
CA SER A 250 -15.70 11.28 6.43
C SER A 250 -15.72 12.81 6.59
N ASP A 251 -14.69 13.38 7.25
CA ASP A 251 -14.47 14.82 7.34
C ASP A 251 -14.12 15.47 5.98
N GLY A 252 -13.77 14.66 4.97
CA GLY A 252 -13.38 15.11 3.64
C GLY A 252 -12.05 15.86 3.58
N GLN A 253 -11.28 15.87 4.67
CA GLN A 253 -10.04 16.63 4.81
C GLN A 253 -8.84 15.74 5.18
N THR A 254 -9.05 14.76 6.06
CA THR A 254 -8.00 13.86 6.51
C THR A 254 -7.76 12.76 5.48
N LEU A 255 -6.56 12.71 4.92
CA LEU A 255 -6.14 11.74 3.91
C LEU A 255 -5.07 10.83 4.47
N TYR A 256 -5.31 9.52 4.42
CA TYR A 256 -4.31 8.48 4.58
C TYR A 256 -3.83 8.00 3.21
N PHE A 257 -2.55 7.71 3.10
CA PHE A 257 -1.95 7.14 1.89
C PHE A 257 -0.66 6.41 2.23
N ALA A 258 -0.15 5.59 1.33
CA ALA A 258 1.16 4.98 1.48
C ALA A 258 2.20 5.69 0.61
N GLN A 259 3.41 5.85 1.14
CA GLN A 259 4.55 6.42 0.42
C GLN A 259 5.81 5.60 0.70
N ASP A 260 6.65 5.43 -0.32
CA ASP A 260 8.02 4.95 -0.16
C ASP A 260 9.02 6.12 -0.15
N GLY A 261 10.30 5.85 0.08
CA GLY A 261 11.37 6.84 -0.02
C GLY A 261 11.62 7.64 1.26
N GLU A 262 11.80 8.95 1.12
CA GLU A 262 12.20 9.81 2.25
C GLU A 262 11.13 9.81 3.36
N ASN A 263 11.58 9.68 4.61
CA ASN A 263 10.75 9.56 5.81
C ASN A 263 9.93 8.26 5.92
N SER A 264 10.10 7.30 5.01
CA SER A 264 9.60 5.95 5.19
C SER A 264 10.58 5.13 6.02
N PHE A 265 10.04 4.25 6.86
CA PHE A 265 10.82 3.36 7.73
C PHE A 265 11.21 2.07 6.99
N GLY A 266 10.27 1.55 6.21
CA GLY A 266 10.46 0.36 5.38
C GLY A 266 10.51 0.69 3.89
N GLY A 267 9.68 -0.01 3.11
CA GLY A 267 9.34 0.35 1.75
C GLY A 267 8.20 1.36 1.74
N TYR A 268 6.99 0.92 1.39
CA TYR A 268 5.79 1.73 1.63
C TYR A 268 5.50 1.85 3.13
N ASP A 269 5.31 3.07 3.59
CA ASP A 269 4.79 3.40 4.92
C ASP A 269 3.46 4.14 4.79
N ILE A 270 2.59 4.00 5.77
CA ILE A 270 1.34 4.75 5.86
C ILE A 270 1.61 6.13 6.42
N PHE A 271 1.11 7.14 5.72
CA PHE A 271 1.16 8.55 6.10
C PHE A 271 -0.25 9.10 6.27
N VAL A 272 -0.37 10.14 7.06
CA VAL A 272 -1.59 10.93 7.24
C VAL A 272 -1.29 12.41 7.01
N THR A 273 -2.22 13.09 6.35
CA THR A 273 -2.21 14.54 6.16
C THR A 273 -3.62 15.11 6.25
N MET A 274 -3.73 16.43 6.29
CA MET A 274 -5.00 17.13 6.33
C MET A 274 -5.02 18.25 5.30
N PHE A 275 -6.13 18.39 4.59
CA PHE A 275 -6.35 19.50 3.67
C PHE A 275 -6.54 20.80 4.45
N ASN A 276 -5.75 21.81 4.08
CA ASN A 276 -5.86 23.15 4.65
C ASN A 276 -6.63 24.06 3.68
N SER A 277 -7.86 24.37 4.02
CA SER A 277 -8.75 25.18 3.17
C SER A 277 -8.27 26.63 2.98
N GLU A 278 -7.49 27.17 3.92
CA GLU A 278 -6.93 28.53 3.79
C GLU A 278 -5.81 28.59 2.75
N ARG A 279 -5.03 27.50 2.64
CA ARG A 279 -3.94 27.38 1.66
C ARG A 279 -4.40 26.78 0.34
N GLY A 280 -5.54 26.10 0.33
CA GLY A 280 -6.03 25.33 -0.81
C GLY A 280 -5.17 24.13 -1.16
N ASP A 281 -4.41 23.58 -0.19
CA ASP A 281 -3.51 22.45 -0.38
C ASP A 281 -3.39 21.63 0.92
N TYR A 282 -2.80 20.43 0.82
CA TYR A 282 -2.56 19.56 1.96
C TYR A 282 -1.38 20.05 2.81
N MET A 283 -1.44 19.71 4.10
CA MET A 283 -0.31 19.89 5.01
C MET A 283 0.81 18.88 4.70
N LEU A 284 2.00 19.09 5.28
CA LEU A 284 3.08 18.12 5.19
C LEU A 284 2.65 16.79 5.82
N PRO A 285 2.80 15.66 5.10
CA PRO A 285 2.39 14.37 5.60
C PRO A 285 3.21 13.93 6.80
N GLN A 286 2.55 13.24 7.71
CA GLN A 286 3.16 12.66 8.90
C GLN A 286 3.10 11.14 8.81
N ASN A 287 4.24 10.47 9.02
CA ASN A 287 4.30 9.03 9.17
C ASN A 287 3.50 8.62 10.42
N VAL A 288 2.54 7.69 10.28
CA VAL A 288 1.65 7.29 11.39
C VAL A 288 2.43 6.59 12.52
N GLY A 289 3.56 5.98 12.21
CA GLY A 289 4.45 5.33 13.17
C GLY A 289 4.04 3.90 13.51
N MET A 290 4.71 3.34 14.54
CA MET A 290 4.43 1.99 15.02
C MET A 290 3.17 1.96 15.89
N PRO A 291 2.41 0.86 15.87
CA PRO A 291 2.68 -0.43 15.22
C PRO A 291 2.22 -0.51 13.75
N PHE A 292 1.63 0.55 13.20
CA PHE A 292 1.09 0.52 11.83
C PHE A 292 2.20 0.36 10.80
N ASN A 293 3.27 1.15 10.91
CA ASN A 293 4.44 1.07 10.05
C ASN A 293 5.53 0.18 10.63
N SER A 294 6.22 -0.53 9.75
CA SER A 294 7.24 -1.54 10.04
C SER A 294 8.46 -1.37 9.13
N PRO A 295 9.58 -2.10 9.32
CA PRO A 295 10.71 -2.09 8.39
C PRO A 295 10.41 -2.68 7.00
N TYR A 296 9.16 -3.02 6.71
CA TYR A 296 8.69 -3.66 5.49
C TYR A 296 7.71 -2.76 4.76
N ASN A 297 6.82 -3.32 3.94
CA ASN A 297 5.80 -2.50 3.29
C ASN A 297 4.50 -2.52 4.11
N ASP A 298 3.99 -1.34 4.37
CA ASP A 298 2.70 -1.11 5.00
C ASP A 298 1.87 -0.26 4.03
N TYR A 299 0.80 -0.86 3.46
CA TYR A 299 0.24 -0.35 2.21
C TYR A 299 -0.96 0.56 2.37
N MET A 300 -1.97 0.15 3.13
CA MET A 300 -3.25 0.83 3.11
C MET A 300 -3.90 0.83 4.48
N MET A 301 -4.31 2.00 4.93
CA MET A 301 -5.14 2.20 6.13
C MET A 301 -6.52 2.67 5.73
N VAL A 302 -7.53 2.07 6.34
CA VAL A 302 -8.94 2.43 6.20
C VAL A 302 -9.55 2.51 7.58
N ILE A 303 -10.36 3.51 7.84
CA ILE A 303 -11.06 3.69 9.13
C ILE A 303 -12.55 3.85 8.87
N ASP A 304 -13.34 2.95 9.39
CA ASP A 304 -14.78 3.08 9.44
C ASP A 304 -15.16 3.80 10.74
N GLU A 305 -15.41 5.10 10.62
CA GLU A 305 -15.72 5.96 11.76
C GLU A 305 -17.10 5.64 12.35
N TYR A 306 -17.99 5.02 11.57
CA TYR A 306 -19.32 4.62 12.04
C TYR A 306 -19.26 3.42 12.98
N LEU A 307 -18.45 2.40 12.61
CA LEU A 307 -18.19 1.24 13.47
C LEU A 307 -17.10 1.47 14.51
N ASN A 308 -16.34 2.55 14.37
CA ASN A 308 -15.10 2.80 15.11
C ASN A 308 -14.10 1.63 14.98
N VAL A 309 -13.87 1.19 13.75
CA VAL A 309 -12.94 0.10 13.41
C VAL A 309 -12.00 0.56 12.30
N GLY A 310 -10.74 0.19 12.41
CA GLY A 310 -9.73 0.44 11.39
C GLY A 310 -9.13 -0.86 10.85
N TRP A 311 -8.62 -0.80 9.63
CA TRP A 311 -7.87 -1.85 8.96
C TRP A 311 -6.57 -1.29 8.42
N PHE A 312 -5.50 -2.06 8.49
CA PHE A 312 -4.30 -1.80 7.72
C PHE A 312 -3.68 -3.11 7.23
N VAL A 313 -2.94 -3.05 6.14
CA VAL A 313 -2.38 -4.22 5.49
C VAL A 313 -0.87 -4.07 5.30
N THR A 314 -0.13 -5.17 5.51
CA THR A 314 1.33 -5.19 5.54
C THR A 314 1.90 -6.52 5.05
N ASP A 315 3.14 -6.53 4.56
CA ASP A 315 3.90 -7.75 4.20
C ASP A 315 4.92 -8.17 5.27
N ARG A 316 4.89 -7.57 6.48
CA ARG A 316 5.85 -7.80 7.59
C ARG A 316 6.04 -9.27 8.00
N ASN A 317 5.09 -10.14 7.70
CA ASN A 317 5.17 -11.56 8.02
C ASN A 317 5.88 -12.41 6.95
N HIS A 318 6.35 -11.80 5.86
CA HIS A 318 7.16 -12.44 4.81
C HIS A 318 6.58 -13.72 4.19
N ILE A 319 5.26 -13.81 4.10
CA ILE A 319 4.61 -14.96 3.46
C ILE A 319 4.54 -14.66 1.95
N PRO A 320 5.22 -15.44 1.08
CA PRO A 320 5.27 -15.17 -0.35
C PRO A 320 3.88 -15.04 -0.98
N GLY A 321 3.62 -13.94 -1.69
CA GLY A 321 2.34 -13.66 -2.34
C GLY A 321 1.16 -13.38 -1.40
N LYS A 322 1.43 -13.21 -0.10
CA LYS A 322 0.42 -12.92 0.91
C LYS A 322 0.75 -11.64 1.67
N LEU A 323 -0.30 -11.02 2.16
CA LEU A 323 -0.25 -9.88 3.09
C LEU A 323 -0.99 -10.25 4.38
N THR A 324 -0.72 -9.52 5.44
CA THR A 324 -1.50 -9.61 6.67
C THR A 324 -2.35 -8.36 6.80
N LEU A 325 -3.66 -8.55 6.87
CA LEU A 325 -4.64 -7.50 7.16
C LEU A 325 -4.92 -7.55 8.66
N TYR A 326 -4.64 -6.46 9.36
CA TYR A 326 -4.97 -6.27 10.77
C TYR A 326 -6.24 -5.45 10.92
N ILE A 327 -7.04 -5.79 11.93
CA ILE A 327 -8.25 -5.05 12.33
C ILE A 327 -7.99 -4.46 13.71
N PHE A 328 -8.26 -3.16 13.89
CA PHE A 328 -7.96 -2.46 15.14
C PHE A 328 -9.06 -1.47 15.54
N ILE A 329 -9.06 -1.07 16.82
CA ILE A 329 -9.92 -0.01 17.32
C ILE A 329 -9.14 1.31 17.27
N PRO A 330 -9.55 2.30 16.45
CA PRO A 330 -8.90 3.59 16.38
C PRO A 330 -8.99 4.36 17.71
N ASN A 331 -7.94 5.07 18.07
CA ASN A 331 -7.98 5.99 19.19
C ASN A 331 -8.52 7.36 18.74
N GLU A 332 -9.41 7.97 19.49
CA GLU A 332 -9.82 9.36 19.26
C GLU A 332 -8.65 10.34 19.34
N THR A 333 -7.70 10.06 20.21
CA THR A 333 -6.46 10.80 20.36
C THR A 333 -5.30 9.83 20.50
N LYS A 334 -4.20 10.08 19.79
CA LYS A 334 -3.02 9.24 19.82
C LYS A 334 -2.49 9.08 21.27
N ARG A 335 -2.44 7.85 21.75
CA ARG A 335 -1.84 7.45 23.01
C ARG A 335 -0.61 6.62 22.72
N VAL A 336 0.48 6.84 23.45
CA VAL A 336 1.72 6.11 23.21
C VAL A 336 2.14 5.35 24.47
N TYR A 337 2.80 4.21 24.26
CA TYR A 337 3.42 3.48 25.34
C TYR A 337 4.63 4.25 25.91
N ALA A 338 4.87 4.11 27.20
CA ALA A 338 6.13 4.56 27.78
C ALA A 338 7.30 3.74 27.22
N THR A 339 8.45 4.35 27.06
CA THR A 339 9.64 3.68 26.46
C THR A 339 10.18 2.51 27.28
N ASP A 340 9.84 2.46 28.57
CA ASP A 340 10.17 1.40 29.50
C ASP A 340 9.06 0.34 29.66
N THR A 341 8.02 0.41 28.82
CA THR A 341 6.94 -0.59 28.80
C THR A 341 7.52 -1.99 28.53
N PRO A 342 7.22 -2.98 29.40
CA PRO A 342 7.63 -4.35 29.14
C PRO A 342 7.15 -4.84 27.77
N HIS A 343 8.02 -5.55 27.05
CA HIS A 343 7.69 -6.11 25.71
C HIS A 343 7.30 -5.08 24.64
N LEU A 344 7.74 -3.81 24.78
CA LEU A 344 7.45 -2.75 23.82
C LEU A 344 7.79 -3.16 22.37
N ALA A 345 8.86 -3.91 22.15
CA ALA A 345 9.23 -4.43 20.84
C ALA A 345 8.17 -5.40 20.28
N SER A 346 7.58 -6.27 21.11
CA SER A 346 6.49 -7.17 20.74
C SER A 346 5.23 -6.41 20.32
N LEU A 347 4.90 -5.36 21.08
CA LEU A 347 3.77 -4.46 20.79
C LEU A 347 3.98 -3.71 19.46
N ALA A 348 5.20 -3.18 19.25
CA ALA A 348 5.54 -2.49 18.00
C ALA A 348 5.53 -3.41 16.77
N GLN A 349 5.93 -4.68 16.93
CA GLN A 349 5.93 -5.70 15.89
C GLN A 349 4.55 -6.30 15.64
N LEU A 350 3.64 -6.22 16.60
CA LEU A 350 2.42 -7.03 16.66
C LEU A 350 2.74 -8.54 16.63
N SER A 351 3.78 -8.96 17.38
CA SER A 351 4.17 -10.38 17.47
C SER A 351 3.04 -11.25 18.03
N SER A 352 2.20 -10.67 18.89
CA SER A 352 0.94 -11.22 19.35
C SER A 352 -0.07 -10.08 19.47
N ILE A 353 -1.19 -10.17 18.76
CA ILE A 353 -2.26 -9.17 18.88
C ILE A 353 -2.87 -9.15 20.28
N ALA A 354 -2.92 -10.29 20.97
CA ALA A 354 -3.45 -10.39 22.33
C ALA A 354 -2.65 -9.53 23.33
N ASP A 355 -1.37 -9.25 23.09
CA ASP A 355 -0.56 -8.37 23.94
C ASP A 355 -1.04 -6.92 23.90
N THR A 356 -1.84 -6.54 22.88
CA THR A 356 -2.42 -5.20 22.75
C THR A 356 -3.74 -5.03 23.49
N TRP A 357 -4.31 -6.11 24.04
CA TRP A 357 -5.63 -6.12 24.66
C TRP A 357 -5.58 -5.67 26.11
N THR A 358 -6.66 -5.09 26.60
CA THR A 358 -6.89 -4.86 28.03
C THR A 358 -7.35 -6.15 28.70
N GLU A 359 -7.20 -6.26 30.04
CA GLU A 359 -7.51 -7.49 30.79
C GLU A 359 -8.95 -7.99 30.60
N ASP A 360 -9.92 -7.09 30.44
CA ASP A 360 -11.33 -7.40 30.30
C ASP A 360 -11.85 -7.24 28.85
N ALA A 361 -10.95 -7.25 27.85
CA ALA A 361 -11.33 -7.01 26.47
C ALA A 361 -12.15 -8.16 25.88
N ASP A 362 -13.32 -7.83 25.35
CA ASP A 362 -14.16 -8.73 24.54
C ASP A 362 -14.55 -8.01 23.25
N TYR A 363 -14.08 -8.55 22.14
CA TYR A 363 -14.34 -7.99 20.80
C TYR A 363 -15.34 -8.83 19.99
N SER A 364 -16.00 -9.82 20.63
CA SER A 364 -16.90 -10.75 19.94
C SER A 364 -18.04 -10.03 19.21
N GLU A 365 -18.66 -9.03 19.87
CA GLU A 365 -19.76 -8.28 19.29
C GLU A 365 -19.33 -7.47 18.05
N ILE A 366 -18.21 -6.74 18.12
CA ILE A 366 -17.72 -5.95 16.98
C ILE A 366 -17.25 -6.84 15.82
N LEU A 367 -16.65 -8.01 16.12
CA LEU A 367 -16.25 -8.97 15.08
C LEU A 367 -17.48 -9.62 14.41
N GLU A 368 -18.57 -9.88 15.16
CA GLU A 368 -19.85 -10.32 14.59
C GLU A 368 -20.46 -9.22 13.68
N GLN A 369 -20.42 -7.97 14.10
CA GLN A 369 -20.89 -6.83 13.28
C GLN A 369 -20.09 -6.72 11.98
N ILE A 370 -18.76 -6.78 12.04
CA ILE A 370 -17.88 -6.78 10.86
C ILE A 370 -18.21 -7.96 9.93
N ALA A 371 -18.39 -9.17 10.49
CA ALA A 371 -18.70 -10.37 9.71
C ALA A 371 -20.07 -10.29 9.04
N ALA A 372 -21.02 -9.57 9.63
CA ALA A 372 -22.36 -9.35 9.08
C ALA A 372 -22.39 -8.40 7.90
N ILE A 373 -21.36 -7.54 7.73
CA ILE A 373 -21.22 -6.65 6.56
C ILE A 373 -21.03 -7.53 5.33
N LYS A 374 -22.03 -7.56 4.48
CA LYS A 374 -21.94 -8.26 3.20
C LYS A 374 -20.92 -7.52 2.34
N PRO A 375 -20.02 -8.26 1.66
CA PRO A 375 -19.26 -7.65 0.58
C PRO A 375 -20.29 -7.05 -0.36
N GLU A 376 -20.15 -5.75 -0.69
CA GLU A 376 -20.95 -5.21 -1.78
C GLU A 376 -20.78 -6.14 -2.98
N GLU A 377 -21.90 -6.59 -3.54
CA GLU A 377 -21.84 -7.33 -4.79
C GLU A 377 -21.07 -6.43 -5.77
N ARG A 378 -19.94 -6.91 -6.28
CA ARG A 378 -19.01 -6.18 -7.18
C ARG A 378 -19.67 -5.72 -8.49
N SER A 379 -20.99 -5.81 -8.58
CA SER A 379 -21.78 -5.45 -9.74
C SER A 379 -22.11 -3.96 -9.87
N MET A 380 -21.82 -3.13 -8.87
CA MET A 380 -21.83 -1.68 -9.08
C MET A 380 -20.50 -1.23 -9.69
N ARG A 381 -20.28 -1.58 -10.95
CA ARG A 381 -19.35 -0.83 -11.78
C ARG A 381 -19.71 0.64 -11.64
N ILE A 382 -18.71 1.48 -11.34
CA ILE A 382 -18.91 2.92 -11.45
C ILE A 382 -19.42 3.17 -12.86
N HIS A 383 -20.50 3.93 -12.96
CA HIS A 383 -21.05 4.25 -14.28
C HIS A 383 -19.94 4.87 -15.13
N GLU A 384 -19.60 4.23 -16.23
CA GLU A 384 -18.62 4.81 -17.19
C GLU A 384 -19.18 6.12 -17.75
N PHE A 385 -20.51 6.19 -17.86
CA PHE A 385 -21.27 7.31 -18.39
C PHE A 385 -22.77 7.15 -18.05
N THR A 386 -23.56 8.16 -18.38
CA THR A 386 -25.02 8.06 -18.44
C THR A 386 -25.49 8.39 -19.85
N PHE A 387 -26.09 7.42 -20.51
CA PHE A 387 -26.65 7.58 -21.85
C PHE A 387 -28.12 7.18 -21.84
N VAL A 388 -29.02 8.16 -21.94
CA VAL A 388 -30.47 7.91 -22.00
C VAL A 388 -30.84 7.48 -23.41
N VAL A 389 -31.23 6.24 -23.56
CA VAL A 389 -31.68 5.66 -24.83
C VAL A 389 -33.12 6.02 -25.11
N CYS A 390 -34.00 5.82 -24.10
CA CYS A 390 -35.42 6.22 -24.09
C CYS A 390 -35.92 6.27 -22.65
N ASP A 391 -37.17 6.67 -22.43
CA ASP A 391 -37.77 6.67 -21.11
C ASP A 391 -37.69 5.29 -20.45
N GLY A 392 -37.09 5.25 -19.26
CA GLY A 392 -36.88 4.03 -18.48
C GLY A 392 -35.70 3.16 -18.91
N ARG A 393 -34.92 3.54 -19.95
CA ARG A 393 -33.71 2.82 -20.37
C ARG A 393 -32.51 3.73 -20.43
N ILE A 394 -31.63 3.55 -19.46
CA ILE A 394 -30.39 4.30 -19.30
C ILE A 394 -29.24 3.31 -19.39
N TYR A 395 -28.26 3.59 -20.24
CA TYR A 395 -27.02 2.86 -20.34
C TYR A 395 -25.93 3.54 -19.50
N THR A 396 -25.18 2.74 -18.82
CA THR A 396 -24.13 3.22 -17.90
C THR A 396 -22.75 2.67 -18.24
N HIS A 397 -22.72 1.65 -19.12
CA HIS A 397 -21.50 0.98 -19.56
C HIS A 397 -21.53 0.71 -21.07
N SER A 398 -20.35 0.62 -21.66
CA SER A 398 -20.22 0.24 -23.09
C SER A 398 -20.82 -1.13 -23.39
N SER A 399 -20.83 -2.04 -22.41
CA SER A 399 -21.45 -3.36 -22.51
C SER A 399 -22.98 -3.35 -22.54
N ASP A 400 -23.62 -2.24 -22.21
CA ASP A 400 -25.09 -2.11 -22.21
C ASP A 400 -25.65 -1.96 -23.62
N PHE A 401 -24.81 -1.53 -24.59
CA PHE A 401 -25.20 -1.42 -25.97
C PHE A 401 -25.41 -2.80 -26.60
N SER A 402 -26.59 -3.02 -27.15
CA SER A 402 -26.94 -4.25 -27.89
C SER A 402 -26.48 -4.17 -29.36
N ASN A 403 -26.36 -2.95 -29.90
CA ASN A 403 -25.95 -2.69 -31.27
C ASN A 403 -24.53 -2.11 -31.32
N PRO A 404 -23.52 -2.81 -31.92
CA PRO A 404 -22.16 -2.29 -32.07
C PRO A 404 -22.06 -0.96 -32.84
N GLU A 405 -22.99 -0.70 -33.78
CA GLU A 405 -23.05 0.55 -34.52
C GLU A 405 -23.48 1.72 -33.62
N ALA A 406 -24.44 1.47 -32.74
CA ALA A 406 -24.86 2.45 -31.74
C ALA A 406 -23.72 2.81 -30.80
N LEU A 407 -22.99 1.83 -30.30
CA LEU A 407 -21.79 2.04 -29.47
C LEU A 407 -20.72 2.84 -30.24
N HIS A 408 -20.52 2.54 -31.53
CA HIS A 408 -19.57 3.29 -32.35
C HIS A 408 -19.93 4.79 -32.43
N TYR A 409 -21.22 5.10 -32.74
CA TYR A 409 -21.66 6.50 -32.76
C TYR A 409 -21.52 7.17 -31.37
N TYR A 410 -21.85 6.47 -30.30
CA TYR A 410 -21.67 6.98 -28.95
C TYR A 410 -20.19 7.31 -28.67
N ASN A 411 -19.28 6.42 -29.00
CA ASN A 411 -17.84 6.65 -28.85
C ASN A 411 -17.33 7.84 -29.70
N GLN A 412 -17.91 8.06 -30.88
CA GLN A 412 -17.62 9.25 -31.68
C GLN A 412 -18.08 10.52 -30.98
N SER A 413 -19.27 10.52 -30.37
CA SER A 413 -19.77 11.64 -29.56
C SER A 413 -18.80 11.97 -28.43
N ARG A 414 -18.39 10.97 -27.66
CA ARG A 414 -17.46 11.11 -26.54
C ARG A 414 -16.10 11.64 -26.97
N SER A 415 -15.55 11.12 -28.05
CA SER A 415 -14.29 11.57 -28.61
C SER A 415 -14.33 13.04 -29.09
N LEU A 416 -15.46 13.42 -29.69
CA LEU A 416 -15.69 14.80 -30.14
C LEU A 416 -15.84 15.75 -28.93
N GLN A 417 -16.61 15.36 -27.91
CA GLN A 417 -16.76 16.14 -26.68
C GLN A 417 -15.40 16.40 -26.04
N ARG A 418 -14.59 15.36 -25.85
CA ARG A 418 -13.23 15.49 -25.29
C ARG A 418 -12.38 16.48 -26.07
N ARG A 419 -12.39 16.41 -27.40
CA ARG A 419 -11.65 17.38 -28.23
C ARG A 419 -12.15 18.82 -28.07
N ILE A 420 -13.45 19.00 -27.86
CA ILE A 420 -14.04 20.32 -27.59
C ILE A 420 -13.56 20.84 -26.22
N ASP A 421 -13.61 19.98 -25.21
CA ASP A 421 -13.18 20.34 -23.84
C ASP A 421 -11.68 20.67 -23.78
N GLU A 422 -10.84 19.90 -24.45
CA GLU A 422 -9.41 20.17 -24.58
C GLU A 422 -9.12 21.53 -25.25
N ARG A 423 -9.86 21.85 -26.31
CA ARG A 423 -9.74 23.15 -26.98
C ARG A 423 -10.22 24.31 -26.11
N ASN A 424 -11.30 24.13 -25.40
CA ASN A 424 -11.80 25.15 -24.46
C ASN A 424 -10.79 25.37 -23.31
N ALA A 425 -10.27 24.30 -22.71
CA ALA A 425 -9.24 24.38 -21.67
C ALA A 425 -7.96 25.09 -22.19
N ARG A 426 -7.56 24.79 -23.43
CA ARG A 426 -6.43 25.48 -24.08
C ARG A 426 -6.72 26.96 -24.28
N LEU A 427 -7.95 27.30 -24.72
CA LEU A 427 -8.37 28.68 -24.92
C LEU A 427 -8.36 29.47 -23.60
N ASP A 428 -8.86 28.87 -22.53
CA ASP A 428 -8.86 29.50 -21.20
C ASP A 428 -7.45 29.69 -20.65
N SER A 429 -6.55 28.70 -20.88
CA SER A 429 -5.13 28.83 -20.54
C SER A 429 -4.46 30.00 -21.30
N LEU A 430 -4.69 30.12 -22.61
CA LEU A 430 -4.15 31.22 -23.41
C LEU A 430 -4.72 32.59 -22.98
N ARG A 431 -5.98 32.67 -22.61
CA ARG A 431 -6.61 33.89 -22.08
C ARG A 431 -6.03 34.29 -20.73
N ALA A 432 -5.76 33.32 -19.85
CA ALA A 432 -5.12 33.58 -18.57
C ALA A 432 -3.68 34.07 -18.74
N GLU A 433 -2.91 33.46 -19.67
CA GLU A 433 -1.56 33.92 -20.03
C GLU A 433 -1.60 35.34 -20.62
N TYR A 434 -2.56 35.61 -21.51
CA TYR A 434 -2.75 36.93 -22.11
C TYR A 434 -2.98 38.03 -21.05
N ALA A 435 -3.74 37.74 -20.01
CA ALA A 435 -4.01 38.72 -18.96
C ALA A 435 -2.75 39.21 -18.26
N GLN A 436 -1.76 38.34 -18.09
CA GLN A 436 -0.50 38.64 -17.38
C GLN A 436 0.71 38.95 -18.27
N ALA A 437 0.58 38.81 -19.59
CA ALA A 437 1.68 38.91 -20.53
C ALA A 437 2.14 40.37 -20.82
N SER A 438 3.40 40.54 -21.25
CA SER A 438 3.93 41.80 -21.78
C SER A 438 3.24 42.18 -23.09
N LEU A 439 3.33 43.45 -23.49
CA LEU A 439 2.73 43.98 -24.75
C LEU A 439 3.15 43.19 -26.00
N GLU A 440 4.41 42.80 -26.10
CA GLU A 440 4.92 42.01 -27.21
C GLU A 440 4.33 40.59 -27.24
N ARG A 441 4.29 39.93 -26.11
CA ARG A 441 3.71 38.57 -25.97
C ARG A 441 2.19 38.59 -26.16
N LYS A 442 1.50 39.65 -25.76
CA LYS A 442 0.05 39.83 -25.99
C LYS A 442 -0.30 39.78 -27.47
N SER A 443 0.49 40.45 -28.33
CA SER A 443 0.25 40.45 -29.78
C SER A 443 0.36 39.05 -30.41
N GLN A 444 1.24 38.19 -29.88
CA GLN A 444 1.36 36.81 -30.34
C GLN A 444 0.15 35.97 -29.85
N LEU A 445 -0.18 36.06 -28.56
CA LEU A 445 -1.30 35.32 -27.93
C LEU A 445 -2.63 35.73 -28.57
N GLU A 446 -2.84 36.98 -28.95
CA GLU A 446 -4.07 37.42 -29.61
C GLU A 446 -4.34 36.67 -30.91
N ASN A 447 -3.30 36.40 -31.69
CA ASN A 447 -3.42 35.64 -32.94
C ASN A 447 -3.75 34.16 -32.63
N GLU A 448 -3.06 33.55 -31.64
CA GLU A 448 -3.31 32.16 -31.24
C GLU A 448 -4.76 32.01 -30.71
N ILE A 449 -5.23 32.90 -29.86
CA ILE A 449 -6.60 32.91 -29.32
C ILE A 449 -7.61 33.02 -30.46
N ARG A 450 -7.45 34.01 -31.37
CA ARG A 450 -8.36 34.19 -32.51
C ARG A 450 -8.40 32.98 -33.44
N GLN A 451 -7.25 32.36 -33.69
CA GLN A 451 -7.19 31.14 -34.49
C GLN A 451 -7.99 30.03 -33.85
N LEU A 452 -7.75 29.75 -32.57
CA LEU A 452 -8.43 28.69 -31.82
C LEU A 452 -9.95 28.94 -31.69
N GLU A 453 -10.37 30.19 -31.44
CA GLU A 453 -11.79 30.60 -31.44
C GLU A 453 -12.45 30.34 -32.81
N ASN A 454 -11.75 30.70 -33.90
CA ASN A 454 -12.29 30.43 -35.24
C ASN A 454 -12.38 28.93 -35.58
N GLU A 455 -11.46 28.12 -35.08
CA GLU A 455 -11.51 26.66 -35.24
C GLU A 455 -12.70 26.06 -34.48
N ILE A 456 -12.96 26.54 -33.25
CA ILE A 456 -14.12 26.12 -32.44
C ILE A 456 -15.44 26.52 -33.13
N LEU A 457 -15.53 27.76 -33.62
CA LEU A 457 -16.72 28.27 -34.31
C LEU A 457 -17.02 27.59 -35.66
N LYS A 458 -15.98 27.13 -36.36
CA LYS A 458 -16.13 26.45 -37.66
C LYS A 458 -16.44 24.96 -37.53
N SER A 459 -16.38 24.39 -36.36
CA SER A 459 -16.73 22.99 -36.13
C SER A 459 -18.24 22.83 -36.23
N ASN A 460 -18.73 22.31 -37.38
CA ASN A 460 -20.14 22.01 -37.60
C ASN A 460 -20.60 20.72 -36.94
N GLU A 461 -19.71 19.96 -36.35
CA GLU A 461 -20.02 18.68 -35.69
C GLU A 461 -20.40 18.90 -34.24
N SER A 462 -21.51 18.33 -33.81
CA SER A 462 -21.99 18.37 -32.44
C SER A 462 -21.99 16.98 -31.83
N PRO A 463 -21.49 16.79 -30.59
CA PRO A 463 -21.61 15.53 -29.88
C PRO A 463 -23.05 15.01 -29.85
N MET A 464 -24.02 15.89 -29.64
CA MET A 464 -25.45 15.56 -29.64
C MET A 464 -25.93 14.91 -30.95
N MET A 465 -25.34 15.26 -32.08
CA MET A 465 -25.70 14.65 -33.38
C MET A 465 -25.31 13.15 -33.40
N TYR A 466 -24.16 12.82 -32.87
CA TYR A 466 -23.70 11.43 -32.77
C TYR A 466 -24.47 10.67 -31.68
N GLU A 467 -24.82 11.28 -30.56
CA GLU A 467 -25.69 10.67 -29.57
C GLU A 467 -27.09 10.34 -30.15
N ASN A 468 -27.66 11.25 -30.92
CA ASN A 468 -28.95 10.98 -31.57
C ASN A 468 -28.86 9.86 -32.60
N ARG A 469 -27.73 9.72 -33.30
CA ARG A 469 -27.48 8.56 -34.19
C ARG A 469 -27.36 7.28 -33.36
N ALA A 470 -26.63 7.30 -32.25
CA ALA A 470 -26.51 6.17 -31.36
C ALA A 470 -27.87 5.71 -30.83
N ARG A 471 -28.71 6.66 -30.31
CA ARG A 471 -30.09 6.34 -29.87
C ARG A 471 -30.92 5.68 -30.96
N ARG A 472 -30.92 6.26 -32.14
CA ARG A 472 -31.72 5.73 -33.26
C ARG A 472 -31.26 4.32 -33.69
N ALA A 473 -29.96 4.10 -33.76
CA ALA A 473 -29.40 2.81 -34.11
C ALA A 473 -29.75 1.75 -33.05
N GLU A 474 -29.63 2.11 -31.77
CA GLU A 474 -29.96 1.20 -30.67
C GLU A 474 -31.43 0.87 -30.59
N LEU A 475 -32.30 1.89 -30.68
CA LEU A 475 -33.77 1.69 -30.67
C LEU A 475 -34.26 0.86 -31.85
N ALA A 476 -33.72 1.11 -33.05
CA ALA A 476 -34.02 0.31 -34.22
C ALA A 476 -33.63 -1.17 -34.05
N PHE A 477 -32.44 -1.43 -33.46
CA PHE A 477 -31.99 -2.78 -33.17
C PHE A 477 -32.86 -3.49 -32.14
N LEU A 478 -33.33 -2.76 -31.13
CA LEU A 478 -34.22 -3.26 -30.08
C LEU A 478 -35.68 -3.39 -30.53
N GLY A 479 -36.01 -2.97 -31.74
CA GLY A 479 -37.39 -3.00 -32.25
C GLY A 479 -38.36 -2.02 -31.57
N ILE A 480 -37.81 -0.96 -30.96
CA ILE A 480 -38.60 0.08 -30.26
C ILE A 480 -38.88 1.22 -31.26
N ASN A 481 -40.13 1.41 -31.60
CA ASN A 481 -40.53 2.53 -32.46
C ASN A 481 -40.54 3.83 -31.67
N ILE A 482 -39.91 4.85 -32.23
CA ILE A 482 -40.00 6.23 -31.74
C ILE A 482 -41.22 6.84 -32.44
N GLU A 483 -42.31 7.11 -31.72
CA GLU A 483 -43.36 7.99 -32.21
C GLU A 483 -42.89 9.47 -32.21
#